data_063f7d8fe25a4ad186c0b8df79faccd2
#
_entry.id   063f7d8fe25a4ad186c0b8df79faccd2
#
_cell.length_a   1.000
_cell.length_b   1.000
_cell.length_c   1.000
_cell.angle_alpha   90.00
_cell.angle_beta   90.00
_cell.angle_gamma   90.00
#
_symmetry.space_group_name_H-M   'P 1'
#
loop_
_entity.id
_entity.type
_entity.pdbx_description
1 polymer ?
#
loop_
_entity_poly.entity_id
_entity_poly.type
_entity_poly.pdbx_seq_one_letter_code
_entity_poly.pdbx_strand_id
1 'polypeptide(L)'
;TDVDVPTMIFDEVDVGIGGSVAEIVGKLLKALSHKNNRQTFVITHLPQVAAQSDNHFRVSKKLTEDQTSSDIKLLSKEERVTEIARMLGGVEITQTTIEHAKEILG
;
A
#
# COMPACT_ATOMS: atom_id res chain seq x y z
N THR A 1 19.69 -24.68 -10.85
CA THR A 1 18.50 -24.28 -10.13
C THR A 1 18.55 -22.84 -9.74
N ASP A 2 17.48 -22.22 -9.90
CA ASP A 2 17.38 -20.82 -9.59
C ASP A 2 17.39 -20.58 -8.10
N VAL A 3 18.05 -19.50 -7.71
CA VAL A 3 17.99 -19.07 -6.32
C VAL A 3 16.61 -18.45 -6.11
N ASP A 4 15.78 -19.12 -5.33
CA ASP A 4 14.51 -18.55 -4.94
C ASP A 4 14.75 -17.48 -3.91
N VAL A 5 14.38 -16.25 -4.26
CA VAL A 5 14.40 -15.14 -3.30
C VAL A 5 13.03 -15.15 -2.61
N PRO A 6 12.96 -15.61 -1.34
CA PRO A 6 11.67 -15.76 -0.68
C PRO A 6 11.02 -14.43 -0.35
N THR A 7 11.80 -13.36 -0.25
CA THR A 7 11.30 -12.04 0.08
C THR A 7 11.87 -11.02 -0.88
N MET A 8 10.99 -10.19 -1.46
CA MET A 8 11.38 -9.11 -2.35
C MET A 8 10.84 -7.80 -1.80
N ILE A 9 11.64 -6.75 -1.90
CA ILE A 9 11.25 -5.42 -1.44
C ILE A 9 11.33 -4.45 -2.62
N PHE A 10 10.20 -3.81 -2.90
CA PHE A 10 10.11 -2.76 -3.92
C PHE A 10 9.85 -1.44 -3.23
N ASP A 11 10.76 -0.51 -3.39
CA ASP A 11 10.66 0.81 -2.76
C ASP A 11 10.36 1.84 -3.83
N GLU A 12 9.22 2.52 -3.68
CA GLU A 12 8.81 3.62 -4.55
C GLU A 12 8.86 3.28 -6.05
N VAL A 13 8.43 2.08 -6.41
CA VAL A 13 8.40 1.63 -7.81
C VAL A 13 7.39 2.42 -8.66
N ASP A 14 6.51 3.14 -7.99
CA ASP A 14 5.42 3.89 -8.58
C ASP A 14 5.70 5.38 -8.74
N VAL A 15 6.95 5.79 -8.50
CA VAL A 15 7.34 7.21 -8.64
C VAL A 15 7.16 7.66 -10.08
N GLY A 16 6.42 8.75 -10.26
CA GLY A 16 6.23 9.37 -11.57
C GLY A 16 5.18 8.72 -12.46
N ILE A 17 4.41 7.76 -11.96
CA ILE A 17 3.35 7.13 -12.76
C ILE A 17 1.98 7.65 -12.31
N GLY A 18 1.02 7.63 -13.23
CA GLY A 18 -0.36 8.03 -12.95
C GLY A 18 -1.20 6.89 -12.38
N GLY A 19 -2.43 7.21 -11.99
CA GLY A 19 -3.32 6.28 -11.30
C GLY A 19 -3.64 5.00 -12.09
N SER A 20 -3.88 5.10 -13.40
CA SER A 20 -4.20 3.92 -14.20
C SER A 20 -3.00 3.00 -14.37
N VAL A 21 -1.83 3.57 -14.55
CA VAL A 21 -0.58 2.78 -14.63
C VAL A 21 -0.26 2.18 -13.26
N ALA A 22 -0.52 2.93 -12.19
CA ALA A 22 -0.31 2.43 -10.84
C ALA A 22 -1.14 1.19 -10.54
N GLU A 23 -2.39 1.14 -11.01
CA GLU A 23 -3.24 -0.03 -10.84
C GLU A 23 -2.63 -1.25 -11.54
N ILE A 24 -2.14 -1.07 -12.75
CA ILE A 24 -1.47 -2.14 -13.52
C ILE A 24 -0.23 -2.63 -12.78
N VAL A 25 0.59 -1.71 -12.30
CA VAL A 25 1.79 -2.05 -11.53
C VAL A 25 1.43 -2.82 -10.28
N GLY A 26 0.40 -2.38 -9.55
CA GLY A 26 -0.09 -3.06 -8.35
C GLY A 26 -0.51 -4.50 -8.63
N LYS A 27 -1.26 -4.71 -9.70
CA LYS A 27 -1.70 -6.05 -10.10
C LYS A 27 -0.53 -6.95 -10.49
N LEU A 28 0.47 -6.40 -11.20
CA LEU A 28 1.66 -7.17 -11.57
C LEU A 28 2.46 -7.57 -10.33
N LEU A 29 2.61 -6.67 -9.37
CA LEU A 29 3.32 -6.97 -8.13
C LEU A 29 2.60 -8.04 -7.32
N LYS A 30 1.27 -7.97 -7.26
CA LYS A 30 0.47 -8.98 -6.59
C LYS A 30 0.62 -10.35 -7.25
N ALA A 31 0.54 -10.40 -8.58
CA ALA A 31 0.71 -11.63 -9.33
C ALA A 31 2.09 -12.22 -9.09
N LEU A 32 3.11 -11.37 -9.05
CA LEU A 32 4.49 -11.80 -8.80
C LEU A 32 4.64 -12.41 -7.41
N SER A 33 3.99 -11.83 -6.39
CA SER A 33 4.07 -12.36 -5.03
C SER A 33 3.35 -13.70 -4.89
N HIS A 34 2.26 -13.91 -5.61
CA HIS A 34 1.52 -15.16 -5.58
C HIS A 34 2.19 -16.26 -6.39
N LYS A 35 3.03 -15.89 -7.34
CA LYS A 35 3.78 -16.85 -8.13
C LYS A 35 4.99 -17.32 -7.30
N ASN A 36 5.13 -18.63 -7.17
CA ASN A 36 6.25 -19.24 -6.45
C ASN A 36 6.27 -18.96 -4.93
N ASN A 37 5.11 -18.63 -4.34
CA ASN A 37 4.98 -18.40 -2.89
C ASN A 37 5.99 -17.39 -2.33
N ARG A 38 6.25 -16.31 -3.07
CA ARG A 38 7.17 -15.28 -2.63
C ARG A 38 6.47 -14.24 -1.77
N GLN A 39 7.17 -13.74 -0.77
CA GLN A 39 6.71 -12.62 0.02
C GLN A 39 7.23 -11.33 -0.62
N THR A 40 6.33 -10.41 -0.91
CA THR A 40 6.68 -9.16 -1.56
C THR A 40 6.26 -7.99 -0.68
N PHE A 41 7.21 -7.12 -0.34
CA PHE A 41 6.96 -5.88 0.35
C PHE A 41 7.04 -4.73 -0.65
N VAL A 42 6.04 -3.88 -0.65
CA VAL A 42 5.98 -2.73 -1.54
C VAL A 42 5.80 -1.48 -0.69
N ILE A 43 6.69 -0.51 -0.88
CA ILE A 43 6.59 0.79 -0.23
C ILE A 43 6.04 1.76 -1.26
N THR A 44 4.86 2.29 -1.01
CA THR A 44 4.15 3.12 -1.97
C THR A 44 3.35 4.21 -1.27
N HIS A 45 3.12 5.30 -1.99
CA HIS A 45 2.21 6.36 -1.58
C HIS A 45 0.95 6.41 -2.44
N LEU A 46 0.82 5.50 -3.39
CA LEU A 46 -0.32 5.46 -4.30
C LEU A 46 -1.37 4.45 -3.82
N PRO A 47 -2.63 4.89 -3.65
CA PRO A 47 -3.69 4.01 -3.17
C PRO A 47 -3.97 2.85 -4.12
N GLN A 48 -3.80 3.06 -5.41
CA GLN A 48 -4.04 2.01 -6.40
C GLN A 48 -3.06 0.83 -6.26
N VAL A 49 -1.85 1.10 -5.81
CA VAL A 49 -0.86 0.05 -5.53
C VAL A 49 -1.14 -0.59 -4.19
N ALA A 50 -1.33 0.23 -3.16
CA ALA A 50 -1.60 -0.27 -1.80
C ALA A 50 -2.85 -1.15 -1.74
N ALA A 51 -3.88 -0.80 -2.50
CA ALA A 51 -5.15 -1.54 -2.51
C ALA A 51 -5.01 -2.97 -3.05
N GLN A 52 -3.99 -3.25 -3.85
CA GLN A 52 -3.77 -4.58 -4.39
C GLN A 52 -3.08 -5.53 -3.42
N SER A 53 -2.59 -5.04 -2.31
CA SER A 53 -1.87 -5.88 -1.34
C SER A 53 -2.81 -6.78 -0.56
N ASP A 54 -2.30 -7.95 -0.15
CA ASP A 54 -3.06 -8.85 0.72
C ASP A 54 -3.11 -8.32 2.15
N ASN A 55 -2.03 -7.68 2.57
CA ASN A 55 -1.92 -7.05 3.88
C ASN A 55 -1.41 -5.63 3.71
N HIS A 56 -1.95 -4.72 4.50
CA HIS A 56 -1.59 -3.30 4.44
C HIS A 56 -1.06 -2.85 5.79
N PHE A 57 0.18 -2.35 5.80
CA PHE A 57 0.80 -1.78 6.98
C PHE A 57 0.90 -0.27 6.82
N ARG A 58 0.59 0.46 7.87
CA ARG A 58 0.78 1.90 7.89
C ARG A 58 1.97 2.24 8.76
N VAL A 59 2.88 3.03 8.19
CA VAL A 59 4.03 3.56 8.92
C VAL A 59 3.71 4.97 9.36
N SER A 60 3.82 5.26 10.65
CA SER A 60 3.65 6.60 11.17
C SER A 60 4.89 7.01 11.94
N LYS A 61 5.22 8.30 11.87
CA LYS A 61 6.34 8.87 12.59
C LYS A 61 5.82 9.79 13.68
N LYS A 62 6.35 9.63 14.89
CA LYS A 62 6.07 10.53 16.00
C LYS A 62 7.31 11.34 16.30
N LEU A 63 7.14 12.65 16.32
CA LEU A 63 8.19 13.56 16.71
C LEU A 63 7.93 13.98 18.15
N THR A 64 8.86 13.59 19.03
CA THR A 64 8.90 14.11 20.39
C THR A 64 10.06 15.09 20.49
N GLU A 65 10.15 15.86 21.58
CA GLU A 65 11.17 16.88 21.73
C GLU A 65 12.59 16.36 21.52
N ASP A 66 12.85 15.12 21.91
CA ASP A 66 14.19 14.56 21.88
C ASP A 66 14.34 13.35 20.95
N GLN A 67 13.26 12.85 20.36
CA GLN A 67 13.33 11.62 19.57
C GLN A 67 12.31 11.58 18.45
N THR A 68 12.74 11.00 17.33
CA THR A 68 11.84 10.59 16.27
C THR A 68 11.61 9.09 16.39
N SER A 69 10.38 8.68 16.58
CA SER A 69 10.04 7.25 16.62
C SER A 69 9.12 6.92 15.45
N SER A 70 9.29 5.71 14.92
CA SER A 70 8.44 5.19 13.87
C SER A 70 7.61 4.04 14.41
N ASP A 71 6.37 3.96 13.98
CA ASP A 71 5.47 2.90 14.36
C ASP A 71 4.91 2.24 13.11
N ILE A 72 4.80 0.92 13.13
CA ILE A 72 4.25 0.14 12.01
C ILE A 72 3.05 -0.63 12.54
N LYS A 73 1.91 -0.44 11.90
CA LYS A 73 0.67 -1.08 12.30
C LYS A 73 0.05 -1.83 11.13
N LEU A 74 -0.28 -3.11 11.34
CA LEU A 74 -1.08 -3.87 10.39
C LEU A 74 -2.53 -3.39 10.48
N LEU A 75 -3.09 -2.98 9.36
CA LEU A 75 -4.44 -2.44 9.30
C LEU A 75 -5.48 -3.54 9.19
N SER A 76 -6.58 -3.39 9.95
CA SER A 76 -7.76 -4.22 9.78
C SER A 76 -8.46 -3.83 8.48
N LYS A 77 -9.45 -4.63 8.08
CA LYS A 77 -10.22 -4.36 6.86
C LYS A 77 -10.85 -2.97 6.88
N GLU A 78 -11.43 -2.57 8.01
CA GLU A 78 -12.03 -1.25 8.17
C GLU A 78 -11.01 -0.13 8.19
N GLU A 79 -9.92 -0.34 8.91
CA GLU A 79 -8.82 0.63 8.98
C GLU A 79 -8.18 0.82 7.60
N ARG A 80 -8.14 -0.23 6.81
CA ARG A 80 -7.61 -0.20 5.46
C ARG A 80 -8.45 0.69 4.54
N VAL A 81 -9.78 0.59 4.64
CA VAL A 81 -10.68 1.47 3.90
C VAL A 81 -10.40 2.94 4.22
N THR A 82 -10.26 3.24 5.52
CA THR A 82 -9.97 4.60 5.98
C THR A 82 -8.64 5.10 5.45
N GLU A 83 -7.62 4.25 5.48
CA GLU A 83 -6.28 4.63 5.00
C GLU A 83 -6.27 4.87 3.49
N ILE A 84 -6.90 4.00 2.71
CA ILE A 84 -6.99 4.20 1.27
C ILE A 84 -7.78 5.49 0.95
N ALA A 85 -8.85 5.75 1.70
CA ALA A 85 -9.61 6.99 1.55
C ALA A 85 -8.74 8.21 1.83
N ARG A 86 -7.91 8.15 2.87
CA ARG A 86 -6.98 9.23 3.20
C ARG A 86 -5.97 9.46 2.06
N MET A 87 -5.45 8.39 1.49
CA MET A 87 -4.50 8.47 0.38
C MET A 87 -5.14 9.07 -0.87
N LEU A 88 -6.43 8.80 -1.09
CA LEU A 88 -7.18 9.35 -2.22
C LEU A 88 -7.57 10.82 -2.00
N GLY A 89 -8.07 11.13 -0.81
CA GLY A 89 -8.71 12.42 -0.54
C GLY A 89 -7.83 13.48 0.10
N GLY A 90 -6.63 13.12 0.54
CA GLY A 90 -5.74 14.08 1.20
C GLY A 90 -6.20 14.42 2.61
N VAL A 91 -6.45 15.72 2.88
CA VAL A 91 -6.72 16.20 4.22
C VAL A 91 -8.11 15.83 4.72
N GLU A 92 -9.11 15.86 3.85
CA GLU A 92 -10.48 15.55 4.22
C GLU A 92 -10.94 14.22 3.64
N ILE A 93 -11.53 13.38 4.50
CA ILE A 93 -12.14 12.13 4.07
C ILE A 93 -13.64 12.34 3.98
N THR A 94 -14.18 12.27 2.77
CA THR A 94 -15.61 12.43 2.52
C THR A 94 -16.25 11.07 2.32
N GLN A 95 -17.58 11.02 2.35
CA GLN A 95 -18.32 9.80 2.05
C GLN A 95 -17.99 9.27 0.65
N THR A 96 -17.85 10.17 -0.31
CA THR A 96 -17.49 9.82 -1.67
C THR A 96 -16.10 9.15 -1.72
N THR A 97 -15.15 9.68 -0.96
CA THR A 97 -13.80 9.12 -0.89
C THR A 97 -13.81 7.73 -0.28
N ILE A 98 -14.64 7.53 0.75
CA ILE A 98 -14.77 6.21 1.39
C ILE A 98 -15.35 5.20 0.43
N GLU A 99 -16.38 5.58 -0.32
CA GLU A 99 -16.98 4.70 -1.33
C GLU A 99 -15.99 4.34 -2.43
N HIS A 100 -15.21 5.32 -2.87
CA HIS A 100 -14.15 5.09 -3.84
C HIS A 100 -13.09 4.13 -3.31
N ALA A 101 -12.69 4.30 -2.05
CA ALA A 101 -11.73 3.41 -1.41
C ALA A 101 -12.24 1.96 -1.37
N LYS A 102 -13.51 1.78 -1.01
CA LYS A 102 -14.14 0.45 -1.00
C LYS A 102 -14.16 -0.17 -2.39
N GLU A 103 -14.42 0.63 -3.40
CA GLU A 103 -14.44 0.19 -4.79
C GLU A 103 -13.05 -0.28 -5.24
N ILE A 104 -12.02 0.48 -4.92
CA ILE A 104 -10.63 0.12 -5.25
C ILE A 104 -10.21 -1.17 -4.55
N LEU A 105 -10.62 -1.35 -3.31
CA LEU A 105 -10.28 -2.54 -2.53
C LEU A 105 -11.04 -3.79 -2.98
N GLY A 106 -12.14 -3.61 -3.63
CA GLY A 106 -12.95 -4.71 -4.15
C GLY A 106 -14.04 -5.18 -3.23
#